data_9835d585dce68e85e92ffdc13c332ec5
#
_entry.id   9835d585dce68e85e92ffdc13c332ec5
#
_cell.length_a   1.000
_cell.length_b   1.000
_cell.length_c   1.000
_cell.angle_alpha   90.00
_cell.angle_beta   90.00
_cell.angle_gamma   90.00
#
_symmetry.space_group_name_H-M   'P 1'
#
loop_
_entity.id
_entity.type
_entity.pdbx_description
1 polymer ?
#
loop_
_entity_poly.entity_id
_entity_poly.type
_entity_poly.pdbx_seq_one_letter_code
_entity_poly.pdbx_strand_id
1 'polypeptide(L)'
;KRCLESDIDVVFVLSGDVISIRDIVHRLKKGNKTVLVHVDLISGLAPKEVSVDFIRKYTEADGIITTRRNLTEYAKSLGMNTVLRYFMIDSLVLENIKKQSKAEIQPDIIEILPAILVPDFIERIRKICKAPLMASGWVTSKLETLHALNAGAIAVSTTNQTIWFS
;
A
#
# COMPACT_ATOMS: atom_id res chain seq x y z
N LYS A 1 -16.24 -6.68 -6.40
CA LYS A 1 -17.00 -7.95 -6.33
C LYS A 1 -16.05 -9.16 -6.28
N ARG A 2 -15.13 -9.33 -7.24
CA ARG A 2 -14.22 -10.48 -7.29
C ARG A 2 -13.27 -10.61 -6.08
N CYS A 3 -12.78 -9.53 -5.50
CA CYS A 3 -11.96 -9.61 -4.28
C CYS A 3 -12.71 -10.18 -3.07
N LEU A 4 -14.05 -10.12 -3.04
CA LEU A 4 -14.87 -10.75 -2.00
C LEU A 4 -15.02 -12.27 -2.19
N GLU A 5 -14.74 -12.75 -3.39
CA GLU A 5 -14.84 -14.16 -3.78
C GLU A 5 -13.48 -14.88 -3.66
N SER A 6 -12.39 -14.13 -3.40
CA SER A 6 -11.03 -14.64 -3.27
C SER A 6 -10.63 -14.82 -1.80
N ASP A 7 -9.61 -15.65 -1.56
CA ASP A 7 -9.01 -15.86 -0.23
C ASP A 7 -8.05 -14.74 0.21
N ILE A 8 -7.98 -13.64 -0.58
CA ILE A 8 -7.14 -12.49 -0.24
C ILE A 8 -7.69 -11.79 1.00
N ASP A 9 -6.86 -11.59 2.02
CA ASP A 9 -7.24 -10.92 3.26
C ASP A 9 -7.19 -9.40 3.17
N VAL A 10 -6.21 -8.84 2.44
CA VAL A 10 -5.93 -7.42 2.37
C VAL A 10 -6.32 -6.84 1.02
N VAL A 11 -7.13 -5.77 1.04
CA VAL A 11 -7.59 -5.08 -0.17
C VAL A 11 -7.18 -3.62 -0.14
N PHE A 12 -6.49 -3.18 -1.19
CA PHE A 12 -6.19 -1.77 -1.44
C PHE A 12 -7.26 -1.15 -2.34
N VAL A 13 -7.95 -0.13 -1.84
CA VAL A 13 -8.93 0.62 -2.62
C VAL A 13 -8.19 1.75 -3.34
N LEU A 14 -8.05 1.61 -4.66
CA LEU A 14 -7.28 2.51 -5.53
C LEU A 14 -8.16 3.46 -6.35
N SER A 15 -9.47 3.42 -6.18
CA SER A 15 -10.42 4.23 -6.95
C SER A 15 -11.70 4.47 -6.16
N GLY A 16 -12.43 5.49 -6.56
CA GLY A 16 -13.64 5.96 -5.92
C GLY A 16 -13.58 7.47 -5.67
N ASP A 17 -14.56 7.97 -4.99
CA ASP A 17 -14.68 9.37 -4.62
C ASP A 17 -15.20 9.51 -3.18
N VAL A 18 -15.25 10.73 -2.67
CA VAL A 18 -15.70 11.04 -1.30
C VAL A 18 -17.15 10.60 -1.03
N ILE A 19 -17.97 10.39 -2.05
CA ILE A 19 -19.36 9.97 -1.92
C ILE A 19 -19.44 8.44 -1.81
N SER A 20 -18.67 7.71 -2.62
CA SER A 20 -18.75 6.26 -2.77
C SER A 20 -17.81 5.48 -1.84
N ILE A 21 -16.75 6.12 -1.34
CA ILE A 21 -15.69 5.42 -0.60
C ILE A 21 -16.18 4.71 0.65
N ARG A 22 -17.12 5.32 1.37
CA ARG A 22 -17.71 4.72 2.57
C ARG A 22 -18.38 3.38 2.26
N ASP A 23 -19.20 3.34 1.21
CA ASP A 23 -19.94 2.14 0.83
C ASP A 23 -19.03 1.06 0.25
N ILE A 24 -17.96 1.47 -0.46
CA ILE A 24 -16.93 0.55 -0.96
C ILE A 24 -16.24 -0.15 0.21
N VAL A 25 -15.75 0.62 1.18
CA VAL A 25 -15.09 0.09 2.38
C VAL A 25 -16.03 -0.79 3.19
N HIS A 26 -17.25 -0.33 3.46
CA HIS A 26 -18.24 -1.10 4.22
C HIS A 26 -18.52 -2.47 3.61
N ARG A 27 -18.70 -2.56 2.29
CA ARG A 27 -18.90 -3.84 1.60
C ARG A 27 -17.70 -4.79 1.74
N LEU A 28 -16.46 -4.26 1.69
CA LEU A 28 -15.24 -5.04 1.88
C LEU A 28 -15.13 -5.53 3.33
N LYS A 29 -15.42 -4.67 4.30
CA LYS A 29 -15.43 -5.02 5.73
C LYS A 29 -16.47 -6.10 6.05
N LYS A 30 -17.66 -6.05 5.47
CA LYS A 30 -18.65 -7.13 5.58
C LYS A 30 -18.16 -8.47 5.02
N GLY A 31 -17.23 -8.45 4.08
CA GLY A 31 -16.54 -9.64 3.57
C GLY A 31 -15.30 -10.04 4.37
N ASN A 32 -15.15 -9.54 5.60
CA ASN A 32 -14.01 -9.79 6.50
C ASN A 32 -12.64 -9.42 5.90
N LYS A 33 -12.59 -8.43 5.00
CA LYS A 33 -11.33 -7.95 4.42
C LYS A 33 -10.68 -6.87 5.30
N THR A 34 -9.36 -6.87 5.35
CA THR A 34 -8.58 -5.73 5.83
C THR A 34 -8.48 -4.72 4.70
N VAL A 35 -8.89 -3.48 4.94
CA VAL A 35 -9.08 -2.48 3.88
C VAL A 35 -8.17 -1.28 4.10
N LEU A 36 -7.30 -1.01 3.15
CA LEU A 36 -6.51 0.22 3.11
C LEU A 36 -6.95 1.08 1.91
N VAL A 37 -7.12 2.38 2.15
CA VAL A 37 -7.57 3.33 1.13
C VAL A 37 -6.38 4.14 0.61
N HIS A 38 -6.20 4.20 -0.71
CA HIS A 38 -5.17 5.05 -1.31
C HIS A 38 -5.64 6.50 -1.36
N VAL A 39 -5.26 7.27 -0.35
CA VAL A 39 -5.74 8.65 -0.14
C VAL A 39 -5.48 9.56 -1.36
N ASP A 40 -4.34 9.39 -2.03
CA ASP A 40 -3.97 10.22 -3.18
C ASP A 40 -4.80 9.93 -4.45
N LEU A 41 -5.60 8.83 -4.47
CA LEU A 41 -6.35 8.38 -5.65
C LEU A 41 -7.88 8.50 -5.48
N ILE A 42 -8.37 8.89 -4.31
CA ILE A 42 -9.81 9.09 -4.10
C ILE A 42 -10.20 10.49 -4.55
N SER A 43 -11.08 10.55 -5.53
CA SER A 43 -11.56 11.83 -6.08
C SER A 43 -12.27 12.66 -5.00
N GLY A 44 -11.93 13.93 -4.92
CA GLY A 44 -12.45 14.85 -3.90
C GLY A 44 -11.64 14.91 -2.61
N LEU A 45 -10.65 14.05 -2.41
CA LEU A 45 -9.68 14.18 -1.32
C LEU A 45 -8.48 15.04 -1.76
N ALA A 46 -8.02 15.89 -0.85
CA ALA A 46 -6.78 16.65 -1.03
C ALA A 46 -5.62 15.93 -0.34
N PRO A 47 -4.35 16.18 -0.75
CA PRO A 47 -3.17 15.59 -0.11
C PRO A 47 -2.84 16.29 1.22
N LYS A 48 -3.79 16.28 2.15
CA LYS A 48 -3.74 16.95 3.46
C LYS A 48 -4.25 16.01 4.56
N GLU A 49 -3.86 16.27 5.79
CA GLU A 49 -4.24 15.50 6.98
C GLU A 49 -5.75 15.36 7.14
N VAL A 50 -6.52 16.39 6.81
CA VAL A 50 -8.00 16.33 6.85
C VAL A 50 -8.59 15.19 5.99
N SER A 51 -7.89 14.75 4.94
CA SER A 51 -8.31 13.60 4.14
C SER A 51 -8.11 12.28 4.89
N VAL A 52 -7.08 12.19 5.71
CA VAL A 52 -6.87 11.04 6.62
C VAL A 52 -7.94 11.03 7.70
N ASP A 53 -8.25 12.19 8.30
CA ASP A 53 -9.35 12.35 9.26
C ASP A 53 -10.69 11.93 8.66
N PHE A 54 -10.94 12.33 7.41
CA PHE A 54 -12.14 11.92 6.68
C PHE A 54 -12.24 10.39 6.56
N ILE A 55 -11.19 9.74 6.07
CA ILE A 55 -11.17 8.27 5.95
C ILE A 55 -11.39 7.61 7.30
N ARG A 56 -10.67 8.04 8.34
CA ARG A 56 -10.81 7.48 9.69
C ARG A 56 -12.20 7.65 10.26
N LYS A 57 -12.80 8.84 10.11
CA LYS A 57 -14.06 9.21 10.76
C LYS A 57 -15.29 8.67 10.02
N TYR A 58 -15.24 8.64 8.70
CA TYR A 58 -16.42 8.36 7.86
C TYR A 58 -16.38 7.01 7.15
N THR A 59 -15.29 6.24 7.31
CA THR A 59 -15.21 4.88 6.79
C THR A 59 -14.75 3.90 7.88
N GLU A 60 -14.86 2.60 7.58
CA GLU A 60 -14.37 1.51 8.45
C GLU A 60 -12.98 1.01 7.96
N ALA A 61 -12.22 1.85 7.23
CA ALA A 61 -10.92 1.47 6.73
C ALA A 61 -9.92 1.20 7.86
N ASP A 62 -9.16 0.14 7.73
CA ASP A 62 -8.13 -0.24 8.71
C ASP A 62 -6.87 0.60 8.58
N GLY A 63 -6.68 1.26 7.44
CA GLY A 63 -5.50 2.07 7.19
C GLY A 63 -5.53 2.82 5.87
N ILE A 64 -4.41 3.44 5.57
CA ILE A 64 -4.19 4.19 4.33
C ILE A 64 -2.94 3.73 3.59
N ILE A 65 -2.96 3.97 2.29
CA ILE A 65 -1.77 3.93 1.44
C ILE A 65 -1.60 5.30 0.78
N THR A 66 -0.39 5.82 0.75
CA THR A 66 -0.06 7.14 0.19
C THR A 66 1.38 7.20 -0.29
N THR A 67 1.68 8.12 -1.19
CA THR A 67 3.05 8.46 -1.60
C THR A 67 3.68 9.53 -0.70
N ARG A 68 2.93 10.04 0.30
CA ARG A 68 3.30 11.20 1.10
C ARG A 68 3.66 10.80 2.53
N ARG A 69 4.94 10.98 2.87
CA ARG A 69 5.47 10.68 4.18
C ARG A 69 4.68 11.34 5.33
N ASN A 70 4.40 12.64 5.23
CA ASN A 70 3.68 13.36 6.27
C ASN A 70 2.29 12.79 6.55
N LEU A 71 1.57 12.31 5.52
CA LEU A 71 0.26 11.67 5.72
C LEU A 71 0.40 10.29 6.38
N THR A 72 1.49 9.56 6.08
CA THR A 72 1.81 8.30 6.75
C THR A 72 2.07 8.53 8.25
N GLU A 73 2.90 9.51 8.59
CA GLU A 73 3.21 9.85 9.97
C GLU A 73 1.95 10.29 10.73
N TYR A 74 1.12 11.11 10.11
CA TYR A 74 -0.15 11.55 10.70
C TYR A 74 -1.13 10.38 10.92
N ALA A 75 -1.34 9.53 9.92
CA ALA A 75 -2.21 8.36 10.05
C ALA A 75 -1.73 7.41 11.17
N LYS A 76 -0.42 7.23 11.29
CA LYS A 76 0.20 6.46 12.38
C LYS A 76 -0.16 7.05 13.74
N SER A 77 -0.07 8.38 13.91
CA SER A 77 -0.43 9.06 15.17
C SER A 77 -1.91 8.86 15.55
N LEU A 78 -2.76 8.59 14.55
CA LEU A 78 -4.17 8.26 14.74
C LEU A 78 -4.44 6.76 14.96
N GLY A 79 -3.40 5.91 15.00
CA GLY A 79 -3.52 4.46 15.19
C GLY A 79 -3.98 3.69 13.96
N MET A 80 -3.85 4.26 12.76
CA MET A 80 -4.18 3.58 11.50
C MET A 80 -2.99 2.79 10.96
N ASN A 81 -3.26 1.70 10.25
CA ASN A 81 -2.23 0.99 9.48
C ASN A 81 -1.78 1.84 8.30
N THR A 82 -0.50 1.76 7.95
CA THR A 82 0.09 2.66 6.95
C THR A 82 0.97 1.93 5.95
N VAL A 83 0.76 2.25 4.68
CA VAL A 83 1.64 1.85 3.58
C VAL A 83 2.19 3.09 2.90
N LEU A 84 3.50 3.24 2.89
CA LEU A 84 4.17 4.32 2.16
C LEU A 84 4.67 3.79 0.82
N ARG A 85 4.14 4.36 -0.28
CA ARG A 85 4.41 3.91 -1.65
C ARG A 85 5.55 4.70 -2.28
N TYR A 86 6.48 3.98 -2.89
CA TYR A 86 7.58 4.55 -3.68
C TYR A 86 7.56 4.03 -5.12
N PHE A 87 7.67 4.95 -6.07
CA PHE A 87 7.90 4.64 -7.48
C PHE A 87 9.42 4.66 -7.74
N MET A 88 9.97 3.54 -8.18
CA MET A 88 11.39 3.38 -8.48
C MET A 88 11.71 3.97 -9.87
N ILE A 89 11.72 5.31 -9.97
CA ILE A 89 11.92 6.04 -11.22
C ILE A 89 13.42 6.31 -11.45
N ASP A 90 14.13 6.67 -10.38
CA ASP A 90 15.56 7.01 -10.42
C ASP A 90 16.26 6.70 -9.08
N SER A 91 17.55 7.00 -8.99
CA SER A 91 18.38 6.75 -7.81
C SER A 91 17.99 7.60 -6.59
N LEU A 92 17.30 8.73 -6.76
CA LEU A 92 16.87 9.59 -5.64
C LEU A 92 15.88 8.89 -4.71
N VAL A 93 15.15 7.91 -5.25
CA VAL A 93 14.21 7.12 -4.43
C VAL A 93 14.94 6.36 -3.32
N LEU A 94 16.10 5.78 -3.59
CA LEU A 94 16.91 5.09 -2.58
C LEU A 94 17.35 6.04 -1.45
N GLU A 95 17.71 7.27 -1.80
CA GLU A 95 18.04 8.30 -0.81
C GLU A 95 16.82 8.69 0.02
N ASN A 96 15.65 8.80 -0.59
CA ASN A 96 14.39 9.10 0.10
C ASN A 96 14.02 7.96 1.06
N ILE A 97 14.15 6.71 0.66
CA ILE A 97 13.93 5.54 1.53
C ILE A 97 14.95 5.55 2.68
N LYS A 98 16.22 5.87 2.42
CA LYS A 98 17.25 6.01 3.46
C LYS A 98 16.96 7.14 4.45
N LYS A 99 16.42 8.26 3.98
CA LYS A 99 15.95 9.35 4.85
C LYS A 99 14.75 8.90 5.70
N GLN A 100 13.79 8.19 5.08
CA GLN A 100 12.64 7.64 5.78
C GLN A 100 13.06 6.64 6.85
N SER A 101 14.03 5.78 6.58
CA SER A 101 14.50 4.76 7.54
C SER A 101 15.11 5.33 8.82
N LYS A 102 15.45 6.62 8.82
CA LYS A 102 15.97 7.37 9.98
C LYS A 102 14.90 8.16 10.71
N ALA A 103 13.68 8.22 10.18
CA ALA A 103 12.59 8.94 10.82
C ALA A 103 12.16 8.24 12.11
N GLU A 104 11.69 9.01 13.08
CA GLU A 104 11.16 8.49 14.34
C GLU A 104 9.90 7.64 14.11
N ILE A 105 9.01 8.14 13.24
CA ILE A 105 7.78 7.44 12.88
C ILE A 105 7.99 6.70 11.56
N GLN A 106 7.90 5.37 11.60
CA GLN A 106 8.03 4.50 10.44
C GLN A 106 6.66 4.04 9.93
N PRO A 107 6.48 3.88 8.59
CA PRO A 107 5.31 3.18 8.07
C PRO A 107 5.32 1.71 8.50
N ASP A 108 4.15 1.08 8.53
CA ASP A 108 4.07 -0.37 8.79
C ASP A 108 4.64 -1.17 7.63
N ILE A 109 4.43 -0.69 6.39
CA ILE A 109 4.93 -1.32 5.17
C ILE A 109 5.42 -0.23 4.21
N ILE A 110 6.53 -0.51 3.52
CA ILE A 110 6.96 0.24 2.34
C ILE A 110 6.59 -0.56 1.10
N GLU A 111 5.81 0.04 0.22
CA GLU A 111 5.46 -0.52 -1.07
C GLU A 111 6.35 0.05 -2.19
N ILE A 112 6.89 -0.84 -3.01
CA ILE A 112 7.83 -0.52 -4.09
C ILE A 112 7.20 -0.89 -5.42
N LEU A 113 7.22 0.06 -6.36
CA LEU A 113 6.76 -0.11 -7.74
C LEU A 113 7.85 0.32 -8.75
N PRO A 114 7.99 -0.39 -9.89
CA PRO A 114 7.32 -1.64 -10.25
C PRO A 114 8.05 -2.88 -9.72
N ALA A 115 7.28 -3.94 -9.47
CA ALA A 115 7.78 -5.21 -8.92
C ALA A 115 8.81 -5.91 -9.81
N ILE A 116 8.81 -5.65 -11.11
CA ILE A 116 9.71 -6.28 -12.07
C ILE A 116 11.20 -5.92 -11.87
N LEU A 117 11.48 -4.81 -11.18
CA LEU A 117 12.86 -4.39 -10.88
C LEU A 117 13.46 -5.09 -9.64
N VAL A 118 12.79 -6.10 -9.14
CA VAL A 118 12.72 -6.38 -7.72
C VAL A 118 13.76 -7.31 -7.13
N PRO A 119 14.35 -8.34 -7.72
CA PRO A 119 15.26 -9.15 -6.92
C PRO A 119 16.42 -8.32 -6.33
N ASP A 120 17.15 -7.60 -7.16
CA ASP A 120 18.33 -6.83 -6.73
C ASP A 120 17.97 -5.58 -5.90
N PHE A 121 16.85 -4.94 -6.21
CA PHE A 121 16.44 -3.72 -5.51
C PHE A 121 15.90 -3.99 -4.11
N ILE A 122 15.15 -5.06 -3.90
CA ILE A 122 14.66 -5.42 -2.57
C ILE A 122 15.83 -5.67 -1.62
N GLU A 123 16.83 -6.41 -2.05
CA GLU A 123 18.02 -6.63 -1.22
C GLU A 123 18.74 -5.33 -0.85
N ARG A 124 18.88 -4.40 -1.81
CA ARG A 124 19.47 -3.08 -1.54
C ARG A 124 18.65 -2.28 -0.53
N ILE A 125 17.33 -2.25 -0.70
CA ILE A 125 16.44 -1.49 0.19
C ILE A 125 16.43 -2.12 1.60
N ARG A 126 16.41 -3.44 1.73
CA ARG A 126 16.50 -4.12 3.03
C ARG A 126 17.77 -3.80 3.82
N LYS A 127 18.87 -3.48 3.15
CA LYS A 127 20.11 -3.04 3.81
C LYS A 127 20.00 -1.64 4.41
N ILE A 128 19.10 -0.81 3.92
CA ILE A 128 18.95 0.60 4.32
C ILE A 128 17.65 0.87 5.08
N CYS A 129 16.66 -0.01 5.01
CA CYS A 129 15.37 0.16 5.66
C CYS A 129 14.96 -1.12 6.38
N LYS A 130 14.48 -0.98 7.62
CA LYS A 130 14.00 -2.10 8.45
C LYS A 130 12.50 -2.37 8.27
N ALA A 131 11.75 -1.42 7.71
CA ALA A 131 10.33 -1.61 7.46
C ALA A 131 10.10 -2.77 6.48
N PRO A 132 9.07 -3.58 6.68
CA PRO A 132 8.68 -4.64 5.76
C PRO A 132 8.43 -4.07 4.36
N LEU A 133 8.87 -4.82 3.33
CA LEU A 133 8.75 -4.39 1.93
C LEU A 133 7.65 -5.19 1.23
N MET A 134 6.81 -4.51 0.48
CA MET A 134 5.82 -5.09 -0.41
C MET A 134 6.13 -4.67 -1.85
N ALA A 135 6.01 -5.60 -2.78
CA ALA A 135 6.22 -5.34 -4.21
C ALA A 135 4.88 -5.19 -4.93
N SER A 136 4.79 -4.24 -5.86
CA SER A 136 3.59 -4.05 -6.66
C SER A 136 3.88 -3.47 -8.05
N GLY A 137 2.85 -3.46 -8.89
CA GLY A 137 2.95 -2.98 -10.26
C GLY A 137 3.61 -3.96 -11.21
N TRP A 138 2.97 -4.17 -12.35
CA TRP A 138 3.40 -5.05 -13.44
C TRP A 138 3.57 -6.52 -13.05
N VAL A 139 2.88 -6.96 -12.02
CA VAL A 139 2.84 -8.37 -11.63
C VAL A 139 1.72 -9.05 -12.43
N THR A 140 2.13 -9.86 -13.40
CA THR A 140 1.23 -10.49 -14.38
C THR A 140 1.15 -12.02 -14.26
N SER A 141 2.09 -12.62 -13.50
CA SER A 141 2.21 -14.06 -13.35
C SER A 141 2.53 -14.48 -11.91
N LYS A 142 2.22 -15.74 -11.61
CA LYS A 142 2.61 -16.39 -10.35
C LYS A 142 4.13 -16.44 -10.18
N LEU A 143 4.86 -16.62 -11.28
CA LEU A 143 6.34 -16.66 -11.25
C LEU A 143 6.91 -15.32 -10.78
N GLU A 144 6.42 -14.20 -11.29
CA GLU A 144 6.83 -12.86 -10.85
C GLU A 144 6.49 -12.62 -9.37
N THR A 145 5.33 -13.10 -8.92
CA THR A 145 4.97 -13.08 -7.50
C THR A 145 5.99 -13.84 -6.66
N LEU A 146 6.33 -15.07 -7.05
CA LEU A 146 7.32 -15.89 -6.34
C LEU A 146 8.71 -15.25 -6.36
N HIS A 147 9.13 -14.65 -7.46
CA HIS A 147 10.41 -13.93 -7.54
C HIS A 147 10.47 -12.76 -6.55
N ALA A 148 9.41 -11.96 -6.43
CA ALA A 148 9.36 -10.88 -5.47
C ALA A 148 9.41 -11.37 -4.01
N LEU A 149 8.65 -12.43 -3.69
CA LEU A 149 8.64 -13.02 -2.36
C LEU A 149 10.00 -13.64 -1.99
N ASN A 150 10.61 -14.39 -2.91
CA ASN A 150 11.95 -14.99 -2.71
C ASN A 150 13.04 -13.94 -2.54
N ALA A 151 12.91 -12.77 -3.17
CA ALA A 151 13.81 -11.65 -2.97
C ALA A 151 13.64 -10.98 -1.59
N GLY A 152 12.59 -11.31 -0.86
CA GLY A 152 12.34 -10.86 0.51
C GLY A 152 11.24 -9.83 0.68
N ALA A 153 10.38 -9.64 -0.32
CA ALA A 153 9.11 -8.96 -0.11
C ALA A 153 8.21 -9.81 0.79
N ILE A 154 7.49 -9.16 1.71
CA ILE A 154 6.53 -9.87 2.60
C ILE A 154 5.21 -10.18 1.91
N ALA A 155 4.89 -9.43 0.85
CA ALA A 155 3.67 -9.57 0.08
C ALA A 155 3.83 -8.96 -1.32
N VAL A 156 2.90 -9.31 -2.20
CA VAL A 156 2.79 -8.73 -3.54
C VAL A 156 1.37 -8.18 -3.71
N SER A 157 1.27 -6.93 -4.18
CA SER A 157 -0.01 -6.32 -4.54
C SER A 157 -0.16 -6.28 -6.06
N THR A 158 -1.30 -6.74 -6.55
CA THR A 158 -1.59 -6.75 -7.99
C THR A 158 -3.07 -6.53 -8.28
N THR A 159 -3.35 -5.87 -9.40
CA THR A 159 -4.71 -5.74 -9.96
C THR A 159 -5.06 -6.91 -10.89
N ASN A 160 -4.12 -7.79 -11.19
CA ASN A 160 -4.37 -8.96 -12.02
C ASN A 160 -5.17 -10.01 -11.23
N GLN A 161 -6.46 -10.10 -11.59
CA GLN A 161 -7.41 -10.95 -10.88
C GLN A 161 -7.12 -12.46 -11.05
N THR A 162 -6.38 -12.87 -12.07
CA THR A 162 -5.99 -14.28 -12.26
C THR A 162 -5.07 -14.74 -11.13
N ILE A 163 -4.21 -13.84 -10.63
CA ILE A 163 -3.28 -14.13 -9.53
C ILE A 163 -4.01 -14.26 -8.19
N TRP A 164 -5.17 -13.58 -8.01
CA TRP A 164 -5.92 -13.64 -6.76
C TRP A 164 -6.48 -15.03 -6.44
N PHE A 165 -6.56 -15.91 -7.42
CA PHE A 165 -7.14 -17.27 -7.31
C PHE A 165 -6.10 -18.37 -7.62
N SER A 166 -4.79 -18.05 -7.64
CA SER A 166 -3.73 -18.99 -8.05
C SER A 166 -2.90 -19.57 -6.90
#